data_7551c42a4823797bd5780a13c6ff0b7a
#
_entry.id   7551c42a4823797bd5780a13c6ff0b7a
#
_cell.length_a   1.000
_cell.length_b   1.000
_cell.length_c   1.000
_cell.angle_alpha   90.00
_cell.angle_beta   90.00
_cell.angle_gamma   90.00
#
_symmetry.space_group_name_H-M   'P 1'
#
loop_
_entity.id
_entity.type
_entity.pdbx_description
1 polymer ?
#
loop_
_entity_poly.entity_id
_entity_poly.type
_entity_poly.pdbx_seq_one_letter_code
_entity_poly.pdbx_strand_id
1 'polypeptide(L)'
;YPDFVRIYGETASDDSLYAHILDAIATYERSAEVNPFTSKYDAYLEGKCQLTGQEMEGLDLFKEKGLCAECHILENDERAGRVLFTDHTYDNLGIPSNPDNPFFRVPAPHNTVGRDTMDLGLGAFLHDSTEFGKFRVPTLRNIALTAPYGHNGYFKTLEEIVHFYN
;
A
#
# COMPACT_ATOMS: atom_id res chain seq x y z
N TYR A 1 -17.05 20.72 -13.14
CA TYR A 1 -16.99 19.54 -14.04
C TYR A 1 -16.67 19.78 -15.53
N PRO A 2 -16.48 21.01 -16.07
CA PRO A 2 -16.32 21.18 -17.53
C PRO A 2 -15.18 20.34 -18.12
N ASP A 3 -14.03 20.28 -17.44
CA ASP A 3 -12.88 19.51 -17.91
C ASP A 3 -13.10 18.00 -17.86
N PHE A 4 -13.82 17.52 -16.85
CA PHE A 4 -14.16 16.10 -16.75
C PHE A 4 -15.07 15.68 -17.92
N VAL A 5 -16.12 16.46 -18.18
CA VAL A 5 -17.04 16.21 -19.31
C VAL A 5 -16.30 16.33 -20.65
N ARG A 6 -15.34 17.25 -20.77
CA ARG A 6 -14.52 17.41 -21.98
C ARG A 6 -13.67 16.18 -22.27
N ILE A 7 -13.16 15.49 -21.22
CA ILE A 7 -12.26 14.33 -21.35
C ILE A 7 -13.07 13.05 -21.54
N TYR A 8 -14.07 12.83 -20.70
CA TYR A 8 -14.81 11.56 -20.62
C TYR A 8 -16.18 11.58 -21.33
N GLY A 9 -16.65 12.75 -21.75
CA GLY A 9 -18.01 12.93 -22.28
C GLY A 9 -19.06 12.99 -21.17
N GLU A 10 -20.33 13.05 -21.58
CA GLU A 10 -21.46 12.90 -20.66
C GLU A 10 -21.60 11.44 -20.25
N THR A 11 -21.74 11.20 -18.95
CA THR A 11 -21.85 9.85 -18.40
C THR A 11 -23.29 9.38 -18.40
N ALA A 12 -23.52 8.17 -18.91
CA ALA A 12 -24.86 7.61 -19.06
C ALA A 12 -25.41 7.00 -17.75
N SER A 13 -24.53 6.73 -16.76
CA SER A 13 -24.90 6.10 -15.49
C SER A 13 -23.90 6.44 -14.38
N ASP A 14 -24.30 6.23 -13.13
CA ASP A 14 -23.44 6.38 -11.96
C ASP A 14 -22.24 5.42 -12.02
N ASP A 15 -22.41 4.20 -12.53
CA ASP A 15 -21.32 3.23 -12.68
C ASP A 15 -20.27 3.72 -13.68
N SER A 16 -20.69 4.31 -14.80
CA SER A 16 -19.75 4.89 -15.78
C SER A 16 -19.04 6.11 -15.20
N LEU A 17 -19.74 6.94 -14.45
CA LEU A 17 -19.13 8.07 -13.75
C LEU A 17 -18.09 7.60 -12.75
N TYR A 18 -18.41 6.60 -11.96
CA TYR A 18 -17.48 6.01 -10.99
C TYR A 18 -16.23 5.43 -11.66
N ALA A 19 -16.41 4.67 -12.75
CA ALA A 19 -15.29 4.12 -13.51
C ALA A 19 -14.36 5.22 -14.06
N HIS A 20 -14.90 6.32 -14.59
CA HIS A 20 -14.12 7.44 -15.08
C HIS A 20 -13.37 8.18 -13.95
N ILE A 21 -13.98 8.30 -12.77
CA ILE A 21 -13.29 8.88 -11.58
C ILE A 21 -12.10 8.00 -11.19
N LEU A 22 -12.29 6.67 -11.14
CA LEU A 22 -11.21 5.75 -10.83
C LEU A 22 -10.07 5.81 -11.86
N ASP A 23 -10.41 5.90 -13.15
CA ASP A 23 -9.42 6.03 -14.23
C ASP A 23 -8.64 7.36 -14.13
N ALA A 24 -9.31 8.47 -13.80
CA ALA A 24 -8.66 9.75 -13.58
C ALA A 24 -7.66 9.70 -12.42
N ILE A 25 -8.06 9.10 -11.29
CA ILE A 25 -7.19 8.91 -10.11
C ILE A 25 -6.00 8.03 -10.49
N ALA A 26 -6.24 6.87 -11.10
CA ALA A 26 -5.18 5.95 -11.49
C ALA A 26 -4.22 6.56 -12.53
N THR A 27 -4.71 7.44 -13.41
CA THR A 27 -3.87 8.18 -14.37
C THR A 27 -2.99 9.20 -13.67
N TYR A 28 -3.52 9.93 -12.68
CA TYR A 28 -2.74 10.85 -11.86
C TYR A 28 -1.67 10.10 -11.06
N GLU A 29 -2.02 8.98 -10.42
CA GLU A 29 -1.09 8.15 -9.67
C GLU A 29 0.07 7.59 -10.53
N ARG A 30 -0.14 7.41 -11.83
CA ARG A 30 0.91 6.99 -12.79
C ARG A 30 1.74 8.15 -13.34
N SER A 31 1.38 9.39 -13.02
CA SER A 31 2.09 10.57 -13.56
C SER A 31 3.49 10.72 -12.94
N ALA A 32 4.40 11.37 -13.69
CA ALA A 32 5.73 11.69 -13.20
C ALA A 32 5.73 12.66 -12.00
N GLU A 33 4.65 13.37 -11.77
CA GLU A 33 4.48 14.24 -10.61
C GLU A 33 4.40 13.43 -9.30
N VAL A 34 3.69 12.31 -9.33
CA VAL A 34 3.49 11.45 -8.16
C VAL A 34 4.57 10.37 -8.04
N ASN A 35 5.11 9.92 -9.18
CA ASN A 35 6.11 8.86 -9.26
C ASN A 35 7.46 9.34 -9.81
N PRO A 36 8.14 10.28 -9.16
CA PRO A 36 9.44 10.77 -9.65
C PRO A 36 10.58 9.75 -9.48
N PHE A 37 10.43 8.75 -8.63
CA PHE A 37 11.46 7.73 -8.33
C PHE A 37 12.82 8.34 -8.03
N THR A 38 12.87 9.28 -7.09
CA THR A 38 14.07 10.07 -6.75
C THR A 38 14.60 9.77 -5.36
N SER A 39 14.29 8.61 -4.79
CA SER A 39 14.82 8.23 -3.48
C SER A 39 16.32 8.00 -3.53
N LYS A 40 16.98 8.04 -2.36
CA LYS A 40 18.39 7.69 -2.25
C LYS A 40 18.67 6.27 -2.76
N TYR A 41 17.74 5.35 -2.56
CA TYR A 41 17.86 3.98 -3.06
C TYR A 41 17.82 3.93 -4.61
N ASP A 42 16.94 4.70 -5.25
CA ASP A 42 16.94 4.81 -6.72
C ASP A 42 18.27 5.35 -7.23
N ALA A 43 18.79 6.40 -6.61
CA ALA A 43 20.10 6.97 -6.98
C ALA A 43 21.27 5.98 -6.73
N TYR A 44 21.18 5.16 -5.71
CA TYR A 44 22.15 4.09 -5.44
C TYR A 44 22.11 3.01 -6.54
N LEU A 45 20.93 2.54 -6.93
CA LEU A 45 20.76 1.56 -8.01
C LEU A 45 21.28 2.09 -9.36
N GLU A 46 21.18 3.40 -9.59
CA GLU A 46 21.70 4.08 -10.79
C GLU A 46 23.21 4.39 -10.69
N GLY A 47 23.87 4.05 -9.58
CA GLY A 47 25.30 4.34 -9.35
C GLY A 47 25.62 5.81 -9.11
N LYS A 48 24.61 6.64 -8.82
CA LYS A 48 24.75 8.10 -8.61
C LYS A 48 25.16 8.47 -7.19
N CYS A 49 24.95 7.59 -6.22
CA CYS A 49 25.37 7.78 -4.84
C CYS A 49 25.75 6.45 -4.18
N GLN A 50 26.35 6.54 -3.00
CA GLN A 50 26.63 5.39 -2.12
C GLN A 50 25.68 5.43 -0.92
N LEU A 51 25.29 4.25 -0.45
CA LEU A 51 24.67 4.08 0.85
C LEU A 51 25.75 4.18 1.95
N THR A 52 25.36 4.69 3.10
CA THR A 52 26.25 4.66 4.30
C THR A 52 26.42 3.22 4.78
N GLY A 53 27.42 2.98 5.63
CA GLY A 53 27.62 1.64 6.22
C GLY A 53 26.38 1.12 6.95
N GLN A 54 25.68 1.98 7.69
CA GLN A 54 24.45 1.60 8.40
C GLN A 54 23.29 1.29 7.44
N GLU A 55 23.15 2.04 6.35
CA GLU A 55 22.13 1.77 5.32
C GLU A 55 22.43 0.47 4.57
N MET A 56 23.69 0.17 4.31
CA MET A 56 24.08 -1.12 3.70
C MET A 56 23.78 -2.29 4.63
N GLU A 57 24.12 -2.17 5.91
CA GLU A 57 23.78 -3.18 6.93
C GLU A 57 22.26 -3.38 7.01
N GLY A 58 21.48 -2.30 6.97
CA GLY A 58 20.01 -2.38 6.93
C GLY A 58 19.49 -3.08 5.67
N LEU A 59 20.10 -2.82 4.53
CA LEU A 59 19.74 -3.48 3.27
C LEU A 59 20.05 -4.98 3.30
N ASP A 60 21.16 -5.37 3.89
CA ASP A 60 21.55 -6.79 4.03
C ASP A 60 20.60 -7.50 5.02
N LEU A 61 20.25 -6.85 6.15
CA LEU A 61 19.23 -7.37 7.07
C LEU A 61 17.87 -7.53 6.37
N PHE A 62 17.46 -6.58 5.55
CA PHE A 62 16.22 -6.63 4.80
C PHE A 62 16.17 -7.82 3.82
N LYS A 63 17.29 -8.09 3.14
CA LYS A 63 17.41 -9.18 2.17
C LYS A 63 17.52 -10.57 2.80
N GLU A 64 18.22 -10.64 3.91
CA GLU A 64 18.66 -11.93 4.46
C GLU A 64 17.91 -12.28 5.75
N LYS A 65 18.41 -11.80 6.89
CA LYS A 65 17.92 -12.20 8.22
C LYS A 65 16.49 -11.76 8.49
N GLY A 66 16.10 -10.58 7.99
CA GLY A 66 14.76 -10.00 8.17
C GLY A 66 13.69 -10.62 7.28
N LEU A 67 14.09 -11.35 6.21
CA LEU A 67 13.20 -11.98 5.22
C LEU A 67 12.21 -10.99 4.56
N CYS A 68 12.42 -9.69 4.71
CA CYS A 68 11.49 -8.68 4.19
C CYS A 68 11.39 -8.71 2.66
N ALA A 69 12.52 -9.04 2.00
CA ALA A 69 12.60 -9.10 0.54
C ALA A 69 11.83 -10.30 -0.07
N GLU A 70 11.32 -11.24 0.73
CA GLU A 70 10.50 -12.33 0.22
C GLU A 70 9.15 -11.83 -0.33
N CYS A 71 8.58 -10.79 0.30
CA CYS A 71 7.35 -10.15 -0.15
C CYS A 71 7.60 -8.75 -0.73
N HIS A 72 8.54 -8.01 -0.12
CA HIS A 72 8.92 -6.66 -0.58
C HIS A 72 10.11 -6.73 -1.54
N ILE A 73 9.88 -7.34 -2.70
CA ILE A 73 10.91 -7.66 -3.70
C ILE A 73 11.70 -6.44 -4.17
N LEU A 74 12.97 -6.66 -4.48
CA LEU A 74 13.93 -5.63 -4.89
C LEU A 74 14.18 -5.58 -6.40
N GLU A 75 13.49 -6.43 -7.16
CA GLU A 75 13.46 -6.42 -8.61
C GLU A 75 12.56 -5.29 -9.13
N ASN A 76 12.85 -4.86 -10.34
CA ASN A 76 11.99 -3.89 -11.01
C ASN A 76 10.63 -4.51 -11.32
N ASP A 77 9.57 -3.81 -10.94
CA ASP A 77 8.22 -4.13 -11.41
C ASP A 77 8.13 -3.99 -12.93
N GLU A 78 7.52 -4.96 -13.60
CA GLU A 78 7.47 -5.02 -15.06
C GLU A 78 6.75 -3.82 -15.69
N ARG A 79 5.75 -3.26 -15.00
CA ARG A 79 4.94 -2.13 -15.50
C ARG A 79 5.55 -0.79 -15.14
N ALA A 80 6.07 -0.67 -13.91
CA ALA A 80 6.68 0.57 -13.44
C ALA A 80 8.11 0.77 -13.96
N GLY A 81 8.82 -0.32 -14.32
CA GLY A 81 10.23 -0.32 -14.67
C GLY A 81 11.13 0.12 -13.51
N ARG A 82 10.65 0.04 -12.29
CA ARG A 82 11.31 0.48 -11.05
C ARG A 82 10.97 -0.46 -9.89
N VAL A 83 11.82 -0.49 -8.88
CA VAL A 83 11.56 -1.25 -7.65
C VAL A 83 10.38 -0.63 -6.91
N LEU A 84 9.32 -1.40 -6.67
CA LEU A 84 8.15 -0.99 -5.91
C LEU A 84 8.13 -1.53 -4.49
N PHE A 85 9.02 -2.46 -4.13
CA PHE A 85 9.06 -3.16 -2.85
C PHE A 85 7.75 -3.86 -2.52
N THR A 86 7.21 -4.60 -3.47
CA THR A 86 6.02 -5.44 -3.34
C THR A 86 6.00 -6.49 -4.45
N ASP A 87 5.52 -7.67 -4.14
CA ASP A 87 5.23 -8.74 -5.09
C ASP A 87 3.75 -8.73 -5.52
N HIS A 88 2.96 -7.77 -4.99
CA HIS A 88 1.52 -7.63 -5.21
C HIS A 88 0.67 -8.81 -4.74
N THR A 89 1.21 -9.74 -3.97
CA THR A 89 0.46 -10.86 -3.37
C THR A 89 -0.35 -10.42 -2.15
N TYR A 90 -1.01 -11.37 -1.50
CA TYR A 90 -1.85 -11.12 -0.33
C TYR A 90 -1.48 -12.09 0.79
N ASP A 91 -1.20 -11.54 1.98
CA ASP A 91 -0.80 -12.29 3.15
C ASP A 91 -1.57 -11.91 4.40
N ASN A 92 -1.71 -12.89 5.30
CA ASN A 92 -2.27 -12.67 6.63
C ASN A 92 -1.14 -12.63 7.66
N LEU A 93 -0.80 -11.42 8.09
CA LEU A 93 0.27 -11.19 9.06
C LEU A 93 -0.21 -11.26 10.52
N GLY A 94 -1.51 -11.42 10.76
CA GLY A 94 -2.06 -11.43 12.11
C GLY A 94 -1.95 -10.09 12.84
N ILE A 95 -2.00 -8.97 12.12
CA ILE A 95 -1.93 -7.63 12.74
C ILE A 95 -3.10 -7.45 13.71
N PRO A 96 -2.84 -6.99 14.97
CA PRO A 96 -3.88 -6.80 15.95
C PRO A 96 -4.94 -5.79 15.51
N SER A 97 -6.17 -5.95 15.99
CA SER A 97 -7.24 -4.98 15.79
C SER A 97 -6.84 -3.62 16.37
N ASN A 98 -7.05 -2.54 15.61
CA ASN A 98 -6.80 -1.18 16.06
C ASN A 98 -8.09 -0.57 16.65
N PRO A 99 -8.18 -0.39 17.97
CA PRO A 99 -9.38 0.19 18.62
C PRO A 99 -9.61 1.64 18.22
N ASP A 100 -8.56 2.34 17.76
CA ASP A 100 -8.61 3.74 17.32
C ASP A 100 -8.94 3.89 15.83
N ASN A 101 -9.26 2.80 15.14
CA ASN A 101 -9.57 2.86 13.70
C ASN A 101 -10.75 3.82 13.47
N PRO A 102 -10.56 4.88 12.66
CA PRO A 102 -11.60 5.88 12.38
C PRO A 102 -12.89 5.28 11.81
N PHE A 103 -12.81 4.14 11.14
CA PHE A 103 -13.97 3.44 10.61
C PHE A 103 -15.00 3.10 11.68
N PHE A 104 -14.57 2.80 12.91
CA PHE A 104 -15.48 2.52 14.04
C PHE A 104 -16.29 3.73 14.50
N ARG A 105 -15.92 4.94 14.05
CA ARG A 105 -16.64 6.18 14.35
C ARG A 105 -17.62 6.59 13.24
N VAL A 106 -17.63 5.85 12.13
CA VAL A 106 -18.57 6.10 11.04
C VAL A 106 -20.00 5.84 11.52
N PRO A 107 -20.99 6.74 11.26
CA PRO A 107 -22.38 6.55 11.66
C PRO A 107 -22.98 5.25 11.11
N ALA A 108 -23.83 4.62 11.91
CA ALA A 108 -24.43 3.32 11.60
C ALA A 108 -25.04 3.17 10.19
N PRO A 109 -25.70 4.18 9.59
CA PRO A 109 -26.20 4.09 8.22
C PRO A 109 -25.12 3.85 7.16
N HIS A 110 -23.87 4.23 7.46
CA HIS A 110 -22.71 4.11 6.56
C HIS A 110 -21.72 3.05 7.02
N ASN A 111 -21.92 2.48 8.21
CA ASN A 111 -21.13 1.39 8.77
C ASN A 111 -22.08 0.22 9.06
N THR A 112 -22.39 -0.55 8.02
CA THR A 112 -23.33 -1.69 8.11
C THR A 112 -22.74 -2.89 8.84
N VAL A 113 -21.41 -2.92 9.05
CA VAL A 113 -20.71 -4.03 9.70
C VAL A 113 -20.46 -3.82 11.20
N GLY A 114 -20.60 -2.57 11.71
CA GLY A 114 -20.51 -2.26 13.13
C GLY A 114 -19.08 -2.20 13.69
N ARG A 115 -18.99 -1.91 15.01
CA ARG A 115 -17.71 -1.68 15.69
C ARG A 115 -16.91 -2.96 15.96
N ASP A 116 -17.60 -4.08 16.06
CA ASP A 116 -16.99 -5.35 16.48
C ASP A 116 -16.63 -6.24 15.29
N THR A 117 -16.64 -5.69 14.09
CA THR A 117 -16.39 -6.45 12.87
C THR A 117 -14.90 -6.47 12.58
N MET A 118 -14.36 -7.66 12.44
CA MET A 118 -13.04 -7.88 11.91
C MET A 118 -13.04 -7.63 10.40
N ASP A 119 -12.07 -6.85 9.93
CA ASP A 119 -11.83 -6.74 8.48
C ASP A 119 -11.28 -8.07 7.97
N LEU A 120 -12.04 -8.73 7.13
CA LEU A 120 -11.69 -10.03 6.55
C LEU A 120 -10.83 -9.91 5.28
N GLY A 121 -10.47 -8.69 4.87
CA GLY A 121 -9.58 -8.45 3.74
C GLY A 121 -10.06 -9.10 2.44
N LEU A 122 -9.14 -9.74 1.73
CA LEU A 122 -9.40 -10.41 0.45
C LEU A 122 -10.54 -11.43 0.54
N GLY A 123 -10.61 -12.18 1.64
CA GLY A 123 -11.60 -13.23 1.81
C GLY A 123 -13.03 -12.70 1.88
N ALA A 124 -13.26 -11.50 2.40
CA ALA A 124 -14.57 -10.86 2.34
C ALA A 124 -15.00 -10.57 0.91
N PHE A 125 -14.07 -10.09 0.09
CA PHE A 125 -14.32 -9.78 -1.31
C PHE A 125 -14.58 -11.02 -2.17
N LEU A 126 -13.79 -12.08 -1.95
CA LEU A 126 -13.92 -13.35 -2.70
C LEU A 126 -15.01 -14.27 -2.15
N HIS A 127 -15.58 -13.99 -0.98
CA HIS A 127 -16.48 -14.88 -0.24
C HIS A 127 -15.83 -16.25 0.04
N ASP A 128 -14.52 -16.25 0.31
CA ASP A 128 -13.71 -17.44 0.58
C ASP A 128 -13.02 -17.35 1.93
N SER A 129 -13.39 -18.25 2.84
CA SER A 129 -12.83 -18.26 4.20
C SER A 129 -11.35 -18.63 4.27
N THR A 130 -10.80 -19.26 3.24
CA THR A 130 -9.35 -19.59 3.16
C THR A 130 -8.51 -18.33 2.91
N GLU A 131 -9.14 -17.26 2.45
CA GLU A 131 -8.52 -15.97 2.16
C GLU A 131 -8.78 -14.92 3.25
N PHE A 132 -9.44 -15.30 4.37
CA PHE A 132 -9.75 -14.36 5.44
C PHE A 132 -8.48 -13.79 6.08
N GLY A 133 -8.49 -12.46 6.31
CA GLY A 133 -7.41 -11.74 6.94
C GLY A 133 -6.19 -11.51 6.05
N LYS A 134 -6.25 -11.88 4.77
CA LYS A 134 -5.21 -11.56 3.81
C LYS A 134 -5.38 -10.14 3.27
N PHE A 135 -4.30 -9.37 3.32
CA PHE A 135 -4.21 -8.02 2.79
C PHE A 135 -3.08 -7.94 1.78
N ARG A 136 -3.24 -7.08 0.78
CA ARG A 136 -2.24 -6.92 -0.26
C ARG A 136 -0.92 -6.43 0.33
N VAL A 137 0.20 -7.02 -0.08
CA VAL A 137 1.54 -6.55 0.24
C VAL A 137 1.72 -5.14 -0.33
N PRO A 138 1.87 -4.11 0.53
CA PRO A 138 1.96 -2.73 0.06
C PRO A 138 3.35 -2.40 -0.46
N THR A 139 3.45 -1.38 -1.31
CA THR A 139 4.75 -0.76 -1.59
C THR A 139 5.35 -0.15 -0.33
N LEU A 140 6.69 -0.23 -0.19
CA LEU A 140 7.39 0.45 0.90
C LEU A 140 7.90 1.85 0.51
N ARG A 141 7.48 2.36 -0.65
CA ARG A 141 7.87 3.72 -1.05
C ARG A 141 7.19 4.76 -0.18
N ASN A 142 7.96 5.77 0.23
CA ASN A 142 7.53 6.89 1.07
C ASN A 142 7.02 6.52 2.48
N ILE A 143 7.26 5.30 2.95
CA ILE A 143 6.77 4.85 4.26
C ILE A 143 7.24 5.73 5.44
N ALA A 144 8.38 6.41 5.32
CA ALA A 144 8.82 7.36 6.35
C ALA A 144 7.86 8.54 6.56
N LEU A 145 6.96 8.80 5.60
CA LEU A 145 6.03 9.94 5.60
C LEU A 145 4.57 9.53 5.87
N THR A 146 4.26 8.24 5.82
CA THR A 146 2.88 7.74 5.72
C THR A 146 2.44 6.91 6.92
N ALA A 147 2.87 7.28 8.12
CA ALA A 147 2.30 6.69 9.33
C ALA A 147 0.78 6.97 9.43
N PRO A 148 -0.01 6.13 10.10
CA PRO A 148 0.34 4.89 10.79
C PRO A 148 0.45 3.67 9.83
N TYR A 149 0.96 2.54 10.34
CA TYR A 149 1.29 1.35 9.56
C TYR A 149 0.40 0.14 9.87
N GLY A 150 0.46 -0.85 8.96
CA GLY A 150 -0.48 -1.96 8.90
C GLY A 150 -1.78 -1.57 8.20
N HIS A 151 -2.55 -2.55 7.71
CA HIS A 151 -3.79 -2.30 6.97
C HIS A 151 -4.83 -1.48 7.76
N ASN A 152 -4.79 -1.56 9.08
CA ASN A 152 -5.73 -0.89 9.99
C ASN A 152 -5.10 0.29 10.78
N GLY A 153 -3.84 0.63 10.52
CA GLY A 153 -3.13 1.70 11.22
C GLY A 153 -2.81 1.41 12.68
N TYR A 154 -2.63 0.15 13.05
CA TYR A 154 -2.32 -0.25 14.42
C TYR A 154 -0.97 0.31 14.90
N PHE A 155 0.07 0.17 14.09
CA PHE A 155 1.42 0.62 14.43
C PHE A 155 1.58 2.12 14.14
N LYS A 156 2.12 2.86 15.08
CA LYS A 156 2.27 4.32 14.97
C LYS A 156 3.63 4.72 14.39
N THR A 157 4.63 3.86 14.52
CA THR A 157 6.00 4.11 14.04
C THR A 157 6.54 2.94 13.21
N LEU A 158 7.59 3.19 12.43
CA LEU A 158 8.29 2.13 11.69
C LEU A 158 8.98 1.14 12.64
N GLU A 159 9.48 1.61 13.77
CA GLU A 159 10.09 0.76 14.78
C GLU A 159 9.09 -0.25 15.34
N GLU A 160 7.84 0.17 15.61
CA GLU A 160 6.80 -0.72 16.12
C GLU A 160 6.47 -1.84 15.14
N ILE A 161 6.28 -1.53 13.84
CA ILE A 161 5.97 -2.56 12.84
C ILE A 161 7.18 -3.46 12.58
N VAL A 162 8.40 -2.94 12.55
CA VAL A 162 9.61 -3.76 12.42
C VAL A 162 9.78 -4.67 13.64
N HIS A 163 9.50 -4.17 14.84
CA HIS A 163 9.55 -4.99 16.06
C HIS A 163 8.49 -6.09 16.07
N PHE A 164 7.36 -5.88 15.44
CA PHE A 164 6.29 -6.90 15.30
C PHE A 164 6.76 -8.12 14.50
N TYR A 165 7.65 -7.93 13.53
CA TYR A 165 8.23 -9.03 12.73
C TYR A 165 9.40 -9.75 13.41
N ASN A 166 9.87 -9.28 14.57
CA ASN A 166 11.02 -9.85 15.30
C ASN A 166 10.49 -10.86 16.37
#